data_a2fd544e5bb7815f72e82cf4843aab1f
#
_entry.id   a2fd544e5bb7815f72e82cf4843aab1f
#
_cell.length_a   1.000
_cell.length_b   1.000
_cell.length_c   1.000
_cell.angle_alpha   90.00
_cell.angle_beta   90.00
_cell.angle_gamma   90.00
#
_symmetry.space_group_name_H-M   'P 1'
#
loop_
_entity.id
_entity.type
_entity.pdbx_description
1 polymer ?
#
loop_
_entity_poly.entity_id
_entity_poly.type
_entity_poly.pdbx_seq_one_letter_code
_entity_poly.pdbx_strand_id
1 'polypeptide(L)'
;MSTTHDLARLIDELAPRYTALSDAIWDDPELRWEETASAERHIELARAEGFRITPAIGGVPTAFSAEAGSGEPVIAVLGEYDALAGLSQESGNPERTPDPANTSGNGQGCGHHLLGAGSLLAATAVKRYLEKNGLPGTVRYYGCPAEEAAAGKTFMVAAGAFDDVDASICWHPGDSTLVQRDHSLAYMQSYVRFTGLASHAGASPELGRSALDALELMNVGVNFLREHMLSDCRIHYAILDGGGRSANVVQPYAEAYYVVRAPNVREMRALFERVRKIAEGAALMTETTVEIEVDGGSSNLLGNTVLETSMQDTLLELGPVPFDEQDLATARQFLTDKPLDMFGTRIEEGDSPLHDGVITFDAGAPRRVLTGSTDVGDVSWVTPTVQCTTACVSRGTPAHSWQLVAQGKLPAAHKGMVHAAKVMAGSAMNLLTDATLLKLAKEEFLERTTEQPYDSPLVDGVIAPPLR
;
A
#
# COMPACT_ATOMS: atom_id res chain seq x y z
N MET A 1 -19.29 -29.58 6.70
CA MET A 1 -18.07 -28.76 6.83
C MET A 1 -18.50 -27.32 6.64
N SER A 2 -17.84 -26.37 7.26
CA SER A 2 -18.20 -24.95 7.03
C SER A 2 -17.79 -24.51 5.63
N THR A 3 -18.43 -23.46 5.14
CA THR A 3 -18.07 -22.80 3.85
C THR A 3 -16.59 -22.43 3.82
N THR A 4 -16.05 -21.92 4.92
CA THR A 4 -14.64 -21.55 5.08
C THR A 4 -13.70 -22.74 4.81
N HIS A 5 -13.98 -23.91 5.33
CA HIS A 5 -13.15 -25.11 5.12
C HIS A 5 -13.25 -25.67 3.70
N ASP A 6 -14.42 -25.55 3.03
CA ASP A 6 -14.57 -25.94 1.63
C ASP A 6 -13.78 -25.01 0.71
N LEU A 7 -13.81 -23.71 0.98
CA LEU A 7 -12.98 -22.71 0.30
C LEU A 7 -11.48 -22.93 0.55
N ALA A 8 -11.10 -23.23 1.80
CA ALA A 8 -9.70 -23.48 2.14
C ALA A 8 -9.10 -24.64 1.31
N ARG A 9 -9.85 -25.74 1.14
CA ARG A 9 -9.42 -26.85 0.28
C ARG A 9 -9.31 -26.46 -1.19
N LEU A 10 -10.28 -25.71 -1.70
CA LEU A 10 -10.25 -25.22 -3.07
C LEU A 10 -9.05 -24.30 -3.32
N ILE A 11 -8.73 -23.44 -2.36
CA ILE A 11 -7.57 -22.55 -2.42
C ILE A 11 -6.27 -23.36 -2.42
N ASP A 12 -6.14 -24.40 -1.59
CA ASP A 12 -4.96 -25.26 -1.58
C ASP A 12 -4.74 -25.96 -2.95
N GLU A 13 -5.83 -26.36 -3.62
CA GLU A 13 -5.76 -26.96 -4.98
C GLU A 13 -5.31 -25.93 -6.03
N LEU A 14 -5.69 -24.68 -5.90
CA LEU A 14 -5.36 -23.60 -6.83
C LEU A 14 -3.99 -22.97 -6.58
N ALA A 15 -3.51 -22.99 -5.34
CA ALA A 15 -2.33 -22.29 -4.86
C ALA A 15 -1.09 -22.38 -5.76
N PRO A 16 -0.71 -23.54 -6.35
CA PRO A 16 0.51 -23.63 -7.16
C PRO A 16 0.57 -22.67 -8.35
N ARG A 17 -0.58 -22.31 -8.95
CA ARG A 17 -0.62 -21.36 -10.08
C ARG A 17 -0.42 -19.91 -9.63
N TYR A 18 -0.87 -19.57 -8.43
CA TYR A 18 -0.79 -18.23 -7.88
C TYR A 18 0.55 -17.98 -7.17
N THR A 19 1.17 -19.01 -6.61
CA THR A 19 2.56 -18.92 -6.17
C THR A 19 3.50 -18.70 -7.36
N ALA A 20 3.26 -19.38 -8.49
CA ALA A 20 4.02 -19.15 -9.71
C ALA A 20 3.82 -17.72 -10.29
N LEU A 21 2.60 -17.14 -10.19
CA LEU A 21 2.34 -15.74 -10.54
C LEU A 21 3.13 -14.80 -9.63
N SER A 22 3.07 -15.02 -8.32
CA SER A 22 3.81 -14.24 -7.33
C SER A 22 5.32 -14.27 -7.60
N ASP A 23 5.87 -15.45 -7.84
CA ASP A 23 7.29 -15.63 -8.15
C ASP A 23 7.70 -14.91 -9.44
N ALA A 24 6.87 -14.95 -10.47
CA ALA A 24 7.15 -14.27 -11.74
C ALA A 24 7.14 -12.74 -11.62
N ILE A 25 6.36 -12.18 -10.70
CA ILE A 25 6.35 -10.75 -10.39
C ILE A 25 7.57 -10.39 -9.53
N TRP A 26 7.95 -11.25 -8.59
CA TRP A 26 9.15 -11.07 -7.79
C TRP A 26 10.42 -11.06 -8.65
N ASP A 27 10.49 -11.94 -9.68
CA ASP A 27 11.62 -12.04 -10.60
C ASP A 27 11.75 -10.85 -11.56
N ASP A 28 10.66 -10.10 -11.78
CA ASP A 28 10.58 -8.96 -12.71
C ASP A 28 9.93 -7.76 -11.99
N PRO A 29 10.63 -7.16 -11.02
CA PRO A 29 10.06 -6.12 -10.15
C PRO A 29 10.00 -4.77 -10.87
N GLU A 30 8.78 -4.32 -11.17
CA GLU A 30 8.46 -3.06 -11.82
C GLU A 30 8.08 -2.00 -10.78
N LEU A 31 8.52 -0.76 -11.00
CA LEU A 31 8.20 0.35 -10.11
C LEU A 31 6.79 0.89 -10.37
N ARG A 32 6.32 1.74 -9.46
CA ARG A 32 5.06 2.48 -9.58
C ARG A 32 4.86 3.07 -10.98
N TRP A 33 3.68 2.91 -11.53
CA TRP A 33 3.27 3.32 -12.87
C TRP A 33 3.92 2.56 -14.05
N GLU A 34 4.90 1.70 -13.78
CA GLU A 34 5.63 0.92 -14.78
C GLU A 34 5.25 -0.57 -14.76
N GLU A 35 4.28 -0.98 -13.92
CA GLU A 35 3.91 -2.36 -13.60
C GLU A 35 3.17 -3.05 -14.76
N THR A 36 3.65 -2.88 -15.99
CA THR A 36 2.96 -3.35 -17.20
C THR A 36 2.93 -4.87 -17.28
N ALA A 37 4.07 -5.52 -17.09
CA ALA A 37 4.15 -6.98 -17.14
C ALA A 37 3.46 -7.62 -15.93
N SER A 38 3.54 -7.01 -14.75
CA SER A 38 2.87 -7.48 -13.54
C SER A 38 1.35 -7.44 -13.70
N ALA A 39 0.80 -6.33 -14.23
CA ALA A 39 -0.62 -6.20 -14.53
C ALA A 39 -1.07 -7.21 -15.59
N GLU A 40 -0.30 -7.39 -16.67
CA GLU A 40 -0.65 -8.31 -17.75
C GLU A 40 -0.66 -9.77 -17.29
N ARG A 41 0.31 -10.20 -16.47
CA ARG A 41 0.33 -11.55 -15.86
C ARG A 41 -0.92 -11.81 -15.01
N HIS A 42 -1.36 -10.84 -14.21
CA HIS A 42 -2.62 -10.94 -13.45
C HIS A 42 -3.84 -11.01 -14.38
N ILE A 43 -3.91 -10.16 -15.41
CA ILE A 43 -5.01 -10.13 -16.40
C ILE A 43 -5.09 -11.46 -17.15
N GLU A 44 -3.97 -12.01 -17.60
CA GLU A 44 -3.93 -13.29 -18.30
C GLU A 44 -4.45 -14.43 -17.43
N LEU A 45 -4.01 -14.50 -16.16
CA LEU A 45 -4.47 -15.52 -15.24
C LEU A 45 -5.97 -15.35 -14.92
N ALA A 46 -6.42 -14.12 -14.65
CA ALA A 46 -7.84 -13.84 -14.40
C ALA A 46 -8.72 -14.17 -15.61
N ARG A 47 -8.25 -13.86 -16.82
CA ARG A 47 -8.95 -14.22 -18.07
C ARG A 47 -9.01 -15.73 -18.26
N ALA A 48 -7.94 -16.45 -17.97
CA ALA A 48 -7.90 -17.93 -18.02
C ALA A 48 -8.84 -18.57 -16.99
N GLU A 49 -9.09 -17.90 -15.87
CA GLU A 49 -10.09 -18.30 -14.86
C GLU A 49 -11.52 -17.84 -15.22
N GLY A 50 -11.72 -17.15 -16.34
CA GLY A 50 -13.04 -16.76 -16.85
C GLY A 50 -13.61 -15.48 -16.26
N PHE A 51 -12.78 -14.59 -15.71
CA PHE A 51 -13.23 -13.26 -15.32
C PHE A 51 -13.43 -12.34 -16.53
N ARG A 52 -14.37 -11.41 -16.41
CA ARG A 52 -14.50 -10.26 -17.32
C ARG A 52 -13.50 -9.19 -16.91
N ILE A 53 -12.66 -8.77 -17.86
CA ILE A 53 -11.61 -7.79 -17.61
C ILE A 53 -12.03 -6.40 -18.10
N THR A 54 -11.88 -5.40 -17.23
CA THR A 54 -11.95 -3.98 -17.57
C THR A 54 -10.57 -3.36 -17.34
N PRO A 55 -9.82 -3.04 -18.40
CA PRO A 55 -8.48 -2.47 -18.27
C PRO A 55 -8.51 -0.96 -18.06
N ALA A 56 -7.37 -0.39 -17.67
CA ALA A 56 -7.11 1.05 -17.58
C ALA A 56 -8.14 1.83 -16.76
N ILE A 57 -8.54 1.27 -15.60
CA ILE A 57 -9.50 1.93 -14.71
C ILE A 57 -8.92 3.26 -14.22
N GLY A 58 -9.78 4.29 -14.20
CA GLY A 58 -9.39 5.63 -13.79
C GLY A 58 -8.39 6.31 -14.74
N GLY A 59 -8.24 5.79 -15.96
CA GLY A 59 -7.22 6.27 -16.90
C GLY A 59 -5.79 5.84 -16.56
N VAL A 60 -5.64 4.97 -15.56
CA VAL A 60 -4.35 4.38 -15.15
C VAL A 60 -4.07 3.14 -15.99
N PRO A 61 -3.05 3.14 -16.88
CA PRO A 61 -2.84 2.06 -17.85
C PRO A 61 -2.65 0.67 -17.24
N THR A 62 -2.03 0.61 -16.05
CA THR A 62 -1.71 -0.62 -15.33
C THR A 62 -2.79 -1.03 -14.31
N ALA A 63 -3.84 -0.20 -14.11
CA ALA A 63 -4.99 -0.55 -13.28
C ALA A 63 -6.05 -1.32 -14.07
N PHE A 64 -6.68 -2.31 -13.46
CA PHE A 64 -7.75 -3.09 -14.08
C PHE A 64 -8.70 -3.67 -13.04
N SER A 65 -9.89 -4.12 -13.47
CA SER A 65 -10.72 -5.02 -12.70
C SER A 65 -10.97 -6.33 -13.43
N ALA A 66 -11.15 -7.39 -12.64
CA ALA A 66 -11.56 -8.71 -13.10
C ALA A 66 -12.82 -9.12 -12.32
N GLU A 67 -13.95 -9.24 -13.03
CA GLU A 67 -15.25 -9.45 -12.41
C GLU A 67 -15.86 -10.78 -12.79
N ALA A 68 -16.49 -11.44 -11.82
CA ALA A 68 -17.21 -12.69 -12.02
C ALA A 68 -18.44 -12.79 -11.13
N GLY A 69 -19.40 -13.62 -11.55
CA GLY A 69 -20.71 -13.73 -10.91
C GLY A 69 -21.72 -12.78 -11.52
N SER A 70 -22.85 -12.59 -10.86
CA SER A 70 -23.90 -11.67 -11.28
C SER A 70 -24.84 -11.31 -10.13
N GLY A 71 -25.31 -10.07 -10.12
CA GLY A 71 -26.22 -9.53 -9.12
C GLY A 71 -25.48 -9.04 -7.88
N GLU A 72 -26.24 -8.52 -6.94
CA GLU A 72 -25.78 -8.00 -5.65
C GLU A 72 -25.67 -9.13 -4.62
N PRO A 73 -24.78 -8.96 -3.61
CA PRO A 73 -23.86 -7.85 -3.47
C PRO A 73 -22.60 -7.96 -4.34
N VAL A 74 -21.93 -6.83 -4.55
CA VAL A 74 -20.63 -6.74 -5.24
C VAL A 74 -19.53 -6.61 -4.20
N ILE A 75 -18.70 -7.62 -4.08
CA ILE A 75 -17.57 -7.65 -3.12
C ILE A 75 -16.26 -7.47 -3.87
N ALA A 76 -15.53 -6.40 -3.51
CA ALA A 76 -14.22 -6.11 -4.06
C ALA A 76 -13.10 -6.84 -3.29
N VAL A 77 -12.09 -7.33 -4.01
CA VAL A 77 -10.84 -7.83 -3.46
C VAL A 77 -9.70 -7.05 -4.09
N LEU A 78 -8.90 -6.34 -3.27
CA LEU A 78 -7.86 -5.45 -3.75
C LEU A 78 -6.53 -6.18 -3.84
N GLY A 79 -5.78 -5.98 -4.93
CA GLY A 79 -4.45 -6.56 -5.14
C GLY A 79 -3.46 -5.50 -5.63
N GLU A 80 -2.22 -5.54 -5.14
CA GLU A 80 -1.11 -4.65 -5.49
C GLU A 80 0.03 -5.47 -6.07
N TYR A 81 0.97 -4.82 -6.81
CA TYR A 81 2.06 -5.54 -7.48
C TYR A 81 3.29 -4.67 -7.80
N ASP A 82 3.32 -3.40 -7.37
CA ASP A 82 4.47 -2.52 -7.56
C ASP A 82 5.63 -2.86 -6.62
N ALA A 83 6.84 -2.52 -7.05
CA ALA A 83 8.10 -2.78 -6.37
C ALA A 83 8.81 -1.50 -5.93
N LEU A 84 9.91 -1.66 -5.20
CA LEU A 84 10.74 -0.57 -4.70
C LEU A 84 12.12 -0.54 -5.35
N ALA A 85 12.60 0.67 -5.62
CA ALA A 85 13.90 0.89 -6.23
C ALA A 85 15.08 0.48 -5.30
N GLY A 86 16.15 -0.05 -5.89
CA GLY A 86 17.41 -0.30 -5.18
C GLY A 86 17.40 -1.48 -4.21
N LEU A 87 16.37 -2.33 -4.24
CA LEU A 87 16.19 -3.45 -3.31
C LEU A 87 16.45 -4.82 -3.92
N SER A 88 17.06 -4.91 -5.12
CA SER A 88 17.46 -6.20 -5.70
C SER A 88 18.19 -7.06 -4.69
N GLN A 89 17.78 -8.33 -4.55
CA GLN A 89 18.32 -9.26 -3.54
C GLN A 89 18.13 -10.71 -4.02
N GLU A 90 19.13 -11.56 -3.78
CA GLU A 90 19.00 -13.00 -3.99
C GLU A 90 17.96 -13.62 -3.04
N SER A 91 17.06 -14.46 -3.58
CA SER A 91 16.07 -15.17 -2.78
C SER A 91 16.73 -16.15 -1.81
N GLY A 92 16.30 -16.14 -0.56
CA GLY A 92 16.78 -17.06 0.47
C GLY A 92 18.17 -16.76 1.02
N ASN A 93 18.85 -15.71 0.54
CA ASN A 93 20.17 -15.34 1.05
C ASN A 93 20.04 -14.42 2.27
N PRO A 94 20.50 -14.82 3.47
CA PRO A 94 20.41 -14.02 4.68
C PRO A 94 21.44 -12.89 4.75
N GLU A 95 22.27 -12.71 3.73
CA GLU A 95 23.22 -11.63 3.60
C GLU A 95 22.79 -10.68 2.45
N ARG A 96 23.11 -9.38 2.57
CA ARG A 96 22.82 -8.42 1.52
C ARG A 96 23.60 -8.75 0.24
N THR A 97 22.92 -9.34 -0.73
CA THR A 97 23.49 -9.77 -2.01
C THR A 97 22.53 -9.43 -3.13
N PRO A 98 22.78 -8.39 -3.94
CA PRO A 98 21.95 -8.10 -5.12
C PRO A 98 21.89 -9.31 -6.04
N ASP A 99 20.70 -9.61 -6.57
CA ASP A 99 20.52 -10.70 -7.52
C ASP A 99 21.17 -10.32 -8.87
N PRO A 100 22.18 -11.08 -9.35
CA PRO A 100 22.84 -10.80 -10.62
C PRO A 100 21.93 -11.02 -11.84
N ALA A 101 20.84 -11.76 -11.71
CA ALA A 101 19.84 -11.94 -12.77
C ALA A 101 18.88 -10.76 -12.88
N ASN A 102 18.71 -10.00 -11.81
CA ASN A 102 17.84 -8.83 -11.78
C ASN A 102 18.55 -7.59 -12.30
N THR A 103 18.29 -7.22 -13.55
CA THR A 103 18.92 -6.08 -14.22
C THR A 103 18.31 -4.73 -13.87
N SER A 104 17.09 -4.70 -13.28
CA SER A 104 16.43 -3.45 -12.88
C SER A 104 17.02 -2.86 -11.59
N GLY A 105 17.60 -3.70 -10.73
CA GLY A 105 18.05 -3.31 -9.39
C GLY A 105 16.93 -3.12 -8.39
N ASN A 106 15.66 -3.28 -8.78
CA ASN A 106 14.47 -3.14 -7.95
C ASN A 106 14.21 -4.41 -7.12
N GLY A 107 13.25 -4.36 -6.20
CA GLY A 107 12.85 -5.54 -5.43
C GLY A 107 11.50 -5.38 -4.74
N GLN A 108 10.84 -6.49 -4.49
CA GLN A 108 9.53 -6.58 -3.82
C GLN A 108 9.66 -6.36 -2.30
N GLY A 109 10.10 -5.16 -1.91
CA GLY A 109 10.43 -4.80 -0.54
C GLY A 109 9.23 -4.57 0.38
N CYS A 110 8.01 -4.51 -0.17
CA CYS A 110 6.76 -4.46 0.57
C CYS A 110 5.93 -5.76 0.44
N GLY A 111 6.33 -6.66 -0.47
CA GLY A 111 5.68 -7.94 -0.68
C GLY A 111 4.41 -7.89 -1.54
N HIS A 112 4.24 -6.85 -2.37
CA HIS A 112 3.06 -6.66 -3.21
C HIS A 112 2.88 -7.79 -4.25
N HIS A 113 3.94 -8.48 -4.67
CA HIS A 113 3.85 -9.70 -5.48
C HIS A 113 3.01 -10.80 -4.81
N LEU A 114 3.15 -10.96 -3.48
CA LEU A 114 2.32 -11.87 -2.68
C LEU A 114 0.89 -11.32 -2.56
N LEU A 115 0.77 -9.99 -2.31
CA LEU A 115 -0.51 -9.32 -2.10
C LEU A 115 -1.42 -9.48 -3.31
N GLY A 116 -0.95 -9.13 -4.50
CA GLY A 116 -1.74 -9.23 -5.73
C GLY A 116 -2.13 -10.66 -6.06
N ALA A 117 -1.17 -11.59 -6.00
CA ALA A 117 -1.42 -13.00 -6.30
C ALA A 117 -2.38 -13.65 -5.29
N GLY A 118 -2.23 -13.39 -3.99
CA GLY A 118 -3.10 -13.90 -2.94
C GLY A 118 -4.53 -13.36 -3.05
N SER A 119 -4.69 -12.08 -3.39
CA SER A 119 -5.98 -11.44 -3.63
C SER A 119 -6.70 -12.04 -4.84
N LEU A 120 -5.99 -12.28 -5.95
CA LEU A 120 -6.57 -12.92 -7.13
C LEU A 120 -6.94 -14.39 -6.86
N LEU A 121 -6.15 -15.10 -6.06
CA LEU A 121 -6.46 -16.45 -5.60
C LEU A 121 -7.77 -16.49 -4.78
N ALA A 122 -7.94 -15.55 -3.86
CA ALA A 122 -9.16 -15.41 -3.07
C ALA A 122 -10.38 -15.17 -3.96
N ALA A 123 -10.31 -14.19 -4.86
CA ALA A 123 -11.38 -13.87 -5.81
C ALA A 123 -11.74 -15.08 -6.70
N THR A 124 -10.73 -15.83 -7.17
CA THR A 124 -10.95 -17.04 -7.97
C THR A 124 -11.65 -18.15 -7.20
N ALA A 125 -11.28 -18.35 -5.94
CA ALA A 125 -11.91 -19.34 -5.09
C ALA A 125 -13.39 -18.98 -4.82
N VAL A 126 -13.67 -17.72 -4.51
CA VAL A 126 -15.05 -17.21 -4.34
C VAL A 126 -15.86 -17.42 -5.63
N LYS A 127 -15.35 -16.98 -6.78
CA LYS A 127 -15.98 -17.21 -8.09
C LYS A 127 -16.37 -18.67 -8.29
N ARG A 128 -15.40 -19.57 -8.14
CA ARG A 128 -15.65 -21.03 -8.36
C ARG A 128 -16.64 -21.61 -7.36
N TYR A 129 -16.63 -21.08 -6.12
CA TYR A 129 -17.58 -21.52 -5.11
C TYR A 129 -19.01 -21.07 -5.43
N LEU A 130 -19.19 -19.80 -5.86
CA LEU A 130 -20.49 -19.27 -6.30
C LEU A 130 -21.04 -20.08 -7.49
N GLU A 131 -20.23 -20.32 -8.52
CA GLU A 131 -20.60 -21.10 -9.71
C GLU A 131 -21.00 -22.52 -9.36
N LYS A 132 -20.18 -23.21 -8.55
CA LYS A 132 -20.43 -24.60 -8.14
C LYS A 132 -21.74 -24.77 -7.38
N ASN A 133 -22.11 -23.77 -6.56
CA ASN A 133 -23.27 -23.84 -5.69
C ASN A 133 -24.48 -23.07 -6.24
N GLY A 134 -24.37 -22.43 -7.41
CA GLY A 134 -25.46 -21.64 -8.01
C GLY A 134 -25.88 -20.44 -7.15
N LEU A 135 -24.94 -19.83 -6.42
CA LEU A 135 -25.21 -18.71 -5.53
C LEU A 135 -25.13 -17.37 -6.30
N PRO A 136 -26.03 -16.42 -5.99
CA PRO A 136 -25.96 -15.07 -6.54
C PRO A 136 -24.82 -14.26 -5.89
N GLY A 137 -24.45 -13.15 -6.50
CA GLY A 137 -23.47 -12.21 -6.04
C GLY A 137 -22.33 -12.04 -7.05
N THR A 138 -21.57 -10.99 -6.86
CA THR A 138 -20.44 -10.61 -7.72
C THR A 138 -19.18 -10.48 -6.89
N VAL A 139 -18.10 -11.12 -7.35
CA VAL A 139 -16.75 -10.87 -6.85
C VAL A 139 -15.96 -10.12 -7.90
N ARG A 140 -15.30 -9.03 -7.50
CA ARG A 140 -14.50 -8.20 -8.37
C ARG A 140 -13.10 -8.03 -7.78
N TYR A 141 -12.09 -8.59 -8.45
CA TYR A 141 -10.70 -8.30 -8.16
C TYR A 141 -10.31 -6.98 -8.80
N TYR A 142 -9.62 -6.13 -8.05
CA TYR A 142 -9.00 -4.91 -8.56
C TYR A 142 -7.48 -5.07 -8.55
N GLY A 143 -6.87 -4.95 -9.71
CA GLY A 143 -5.44 -4.77 -9.85
C GLY A 143 -5.12 -3.29 -9.65
N CYS A 144 -4.46 -3.00 -8.53
CA CYS A 144 -4.18 -1.66 -8.04
C CYS A 144 -2.68 -1.37 -8.13
N PRO A 145 -2.22 -0.61 -9.15
CA PRO A 145 -0.82 -0.23 -9.29
C PRO A 145 -0.43 0.90 -8.35
N ALA A 146 0.88 1.13 -8.24
CA ALA A 146 1.47 2.35 -7.71
C ALA A 146 1.03 2.71 -6.28
N GLU A 147 0.92 1.72 -5.38
CA GLU A 147 0.66 1.97 -3.97
C GLU A 147 1.85 2.72 -3.35
N GLU A 148 3.08 2.34 -3.74
CA GLU A 148 4.33 2.90 -3.22
C GLU A 148 4.53 4.35 -3.68
N ALA A 149 4.17 5.27 -2.82
CA ALA A 149 4.38 6.70 -2.98
C ALA A 149 3.70 7.35 -4.21
N ALA A 150 2.58 6.78 -4.72
CA ALA A 150 1.84 7.39 -5.80
C ALA A 150 0.31 7.35 -5.63
N ALA A 151 -0.19 6.40 -4.82
CA ALA A 151 -1.61 6.29 -4.48
C ALA A 151 -2.52 5.97 -5.68
N GLY A 152 -2.24 4.87 -6.39
CA GLY A 152 -3.02 4.47 -7.57
C GLY A 152 -4.51 4.29 -7.29
N LYS A 153 -4.89 3.75 -6.10
CA LYS A 153 -6.29 3.58 -5.69
C LYS A 153 -7.01 4.91 -5.52
N THR A 154 -6.32 5.98 -5.11
CA THR A 154 -6.91 7.31 -5.00
C THR A 154 -7.42 7.81 -6.36
N PHE A 155 -6.65 7.57 -7.44
CA PHE A 155 -7.08 7.90 -8.81
C PHE A 155 -8.23 7.01 -9.27
N MET A 156 -8.21 5.72 -8.92
CA MET A 156 -9.31 4.80 -9.23
C MET A 156 -10.60 5.21 -8.52
N VAL A 157 -10.54 5.61 -7.25
CA VAL A 157 -11.68 6.15 -6.49
C VAL A 157 -12.20 7.44 -7.12
N ALA A 158 -11.30 8.38 -7.44
CA ALA A 158 -11.69 9.64 -8.09
C ALA A 158 -12.40 9.44 -9.44
N ALA A 159 -12.12 8.31 -10.11
CA ALA A 159 -12.79 7.93 -11.37
C ALA A 159 -14.08 7.11 -11.16
N GLY A 160 -14.55 6.90 -9.93
CA GLY A 160 -15.77 6.16 -9.63
C GLY A 160 -15.66 4.64 -9.73
N ALA A 161 -14.45 4.08 -9.69
CA ALA A 161 -14.23 2.65 -9.86
C ALA A 161 -14.92 1.77 -8.79
N PHE A 162 -15.28 2.36 -7.65
CA PHE A 162 -15.87 1.67 -6.50
C PHE A 162 -17.32 2.08 -6.22
N ASP A 163 -17.97 2.87 -7.10
CA ASP A 163 -19.30 3.45 -6.84
C ASP A 163 -20.41 2.40 -6.66
N ASP A 164 -20.26 1.23 -7.28
CA ASP A 164 -21.21 0.11 -7.22
C ASP A 164 -20.73 -1.04 -6.31
N VAL A 165 -19.67 -0.83 -5.53
CA VAL A 165 -19.10 -1.83 -4.62
C VAL A 165 -19.78 -1.77 -3.26
N ASP A 166 -20.21 -2.91 -2.75
CA ASP A 166 -20.90 -3.03 -1.47
C ASP A 166 -19.96 -3.14 -0.26
N ALA A 167 -18.81 -3.79 -0.45
CA ALA A 167 -17.73 -3.88 0.54
C ALA A 167 -16.41 -4.26 -0.15
N SER A 168 -15.29 -3.86 0.46
CA SER A 168 -13.94 -4.12 -0.03
C SER A 168 -13.13 -4.91 0.99
N ILE A 169 -12.34 -5.86 0.50
CA ILE A 169 -11.45 -6.71 1.29
C ILE A 169 -10.04 -6.58 0.75
N CYS A 170 -9.09 -6.42 1.66
CA CYS A 170 -7.67 -6.37 1.34
C CYS A 170 -6.87 -7.22 2.32
N TRP A 171 -5.58 -7.41 2.05
CA TRP A 171 -4.63 -7.96 2.99
C TRP A 171 -3.25 -7.36 2.76
N HIS A 172 -2.33 -7.58 3.69
CA HIS A 172 -0.94 -7.18 3.50
C HIS A 172 -0.01 -8.27 4.07
N PRO A 173 1.06 -8.67 3.36
CA PRO A 173 2.07 -9.55 3.91
C PRO A 173 2.82 -8.87 5.05
N GLY A 174 3.08 -9.62 6.12
CA GLY A 174 3.76 -9.08 7.29
C GLY A 174 4.52 -10.15 8.06
N ASP A 175 4.92 -9.82 9.26
CA ASP A 175 5.60 -10.73 10.18
C ASP A 175 4.68 -11.26 11.29
N SER A 176 3.38 -10.94 11.24
CA SER A 176 2.36 -11.33 12.22
C SER A 176 1.01 -11.58 11.54
N THR A 177 0.13 -12.35 12.19
CA THR A 177 -1.21 -12.66 11.68
C THR A 177 -2.27 -11.99 12.54
N LEU A 178 -3.03 -11.05 11.96
CA LEU A 178 -4.04 -10.24 12.65
C LEU A 178 -5.01 -9.56 11.66
N VAL A 179 -6.11 -9.03 12.18
CA VAL A 179 -6.94 -8.05 11.45
C VAL A 179 -6.38 -6.65 11.68
N GLN A 180 -6.15 -5.92 10.61
CA GLN A 180 -5.63 -4.55 10.64
C GLN A 180 -6.72 -3.58 11.07
N ARG A 181 -6.58 -2.99 12.26
CA ARG A 181 -7.54 -2.03 12.84
C ARG A 181 -7.00 -0.62 12.99
N ASP A 182 -5.71 -0.46 12.83
CA ASP A 182 -5.05 0.81 13.10
C ASP A 182 -5.44 1.86 12.05
N HIS A 183 -5.57 3.12 12.48
CA HIS A 183 -5.69 4.24 11.55
C HIS A 183 -4.34 4.49 10.90
N SER A 184 -4.33 4.67 9.57
CA SER A 184 -3.17 5.23 8.85
C SER A 184 -3.23 6.75 8.83
N LEU A 185 -2.15 7.41 8.42
CA LEU A 185 -2.15 8.85 8.18
C LEU A 185 -2.57 9.15 6.73
N ALA A 186 -3.34 10.23 6.55
CA ALA A 186 -3.48 10.85 5.24
C ALA A 186 -2.15 11.51 4.84
N TYR A 187 -1.83 11.50 3.55
CA TYR A 187 -0.64 12.18 3.05
C TYR A 187 -0.88 12.91 1.73
N MET A 188 -0.02 13.89 1.46
CA MET A 188 0.12 14.55 0.18
C MET A 188 1.61 14.71 -0.14
N GLN A 189 1.96 14.48 -1.39
CA GLN A 189 3.32 14.58 -1.87
C GLN A 189 3.42 15.52 -3.07
N SER A 190 4.55 16.20 -3.19
CA SER A 190 4.73 17.23 -4.21
C SER A 190 6.19 17.44 -4.58
N TYR A 191 6.41 17.77 -5.84
CA TYR A 191 7.64 18.37 -6.30
C TYR A 191 7.60 19.86 -6.00
N VAL A 192 8.68 20.40 -5.44
CA VAL A 192 8.87 21.82 -5.20
C VAL A 192 10.10 22.26 -5.98
N ARG A 193 9.90 23.13 -6.98
CA ARG A 193 10.93 23.58 -7.92
C ARG A 193 11.15 25.06 -7.77
N PHE A 194 12.40 25.45 -7.51
CA PHE A 194 12.81 26.86 -7.52
C PHE A 194 13.57 27.18 -8.79
N THR A 195 13.27 28.33 -9.38
CA THR A 195 13.98 28.86 -10.54
C THR A 195 14.55 30.25 -10.24
N GLY A 196 15.84 30.41 -10.45
CA GLY A 196 16.61 31.63 -10.21
C GLY A 196 17.40 32.08 -11.45
N LEU A 197 18.53 32.75 -11.23
CA LEU A 197 19.40 33.28 -12.29
C LEU A 197 20.85 32.85 -12.05
N ALA A 198 21.46 32.22 -13.06
CA ALA A 198 22.88 31.88 -13.01
C ALA A 198 23.78 33.12 -13.10
N SER A 199 24.86 33.09 -12.37
CA SER A 199 25.97 34.05 -12.51
C SER A 199 27.28 33.42 -12.05
N HIS A 200 28.41 34.05 -12.31
CA HIS A 200 29.69 33.64 -11.75
C HIS A 200 29.77 34.01 -10.28
N ALA A 201 29.69 33.04 -9.38
CA ALA A 201 29.58 33.26 -7.95
C ALA A 201 30.75 34.06 -7.31
N GLY A 202 31.93 34.02 -7.91
CA GLY A 202 33.09 34.76 -7.46
C GLY A 202 33.30 36.12 -8.15
N ALA A 203 32.85 36.27 -9.42
CA ALA A 203 33.13 37.46 -10.22
C ALA A 203 31.95 38.46 -10.24
N SER A 204 30.70 37.95 -10.23
CA SER A 204 29.49 38.80 -10.37
C SER A 204 28.33 38.17 -9.63
N PRO A 205 28.46 37.83 -8.32
CA PRO A 205 27.39 37.15 -7.57
C PRO A 205 26.11 38.00 -7.49
N GLU A 206 26.21 39.31 -7.53
CA GLU A 206 25.08 40.26 -7.47
C GLU A 206 24.12 40.14 -8.66
N LEU A 207 24.54 39.53 -9.77
CA LEU A 207 23.71 39.30 -10.94
C LEU A 207 22.93 37.98 -10.85
N GLY A 208 23.27 37.12 -9.89
CA GLY A 208 22.62 35.83 -9.69
C GLY A 208 21.43 35.87 -8.73
N ARG A 209 20.58 34.85 -8.81
CA ARG A 209 19.54 34.55 -7.83
C ARG A 209 19.57 33.02 -7.60
N SER A 210 19.94 32.64 -6.39
CA SER A 210 20.18 31.19 -6.11
C SER A 210 18.87 30.47 -5.77
N ALA A 211 18.51 29.54 -6.63
CA ALA A 211 17.41 28.61 -6.36
C ALA A 211 17.74 27.63 -5.23
N LEU A 212 19.02 27.28 -5.05
CA LEU A 212 19.45 26.45 -3.93
C LEU A 212 19.28 27.16 -2.60
N ASP A 213 19.62 28.46 -2.50
CA ASP A 213 19.40 29.23 -1.28
C ASP A 213 17.90 29.29 -0.93
N ALA A 214 17.02 29.43 -1.94
CA ALA A 214 15.58 29.37 -1.74
C ALA A 214 15.15 28.03 -1.15
N LEU A 215 15.65 26.91 -1.68
CA LEU A 215 15.36 25.57 -1.19
C LEU A 215 15.89 25.36 0.23
N GLU A 216 17.09 25.82 0.55
CA GLU A 216 17.64 25.74 1.91
C GLU A 216 16.82 26.57 2.91
N LEU A 217 16.41 27.79 2.55
CA LEU A 217 15.52 28.62 3.38
C LEU A 217 14.16 27.95 3.60
N MET A 218 13.58 27.34 2.57
CA MET A 218 12.35 26.55 2.71
C MET A 218 12.55 25.40 3.70
N ASN A 219 13.63 24.62 3.57
CA ASN A 219 13.93 23.49 4.45
C ASN A 219 14.07 23.95 5.92
N VAL A 220 14.75 25.08 6.16
CA VAL A 220 14.87 25.69 7.49
C VAL A 220 13.51 26.15 8.01
N GLY A 221 12.71 26.82 7.17
CA GLY A 221 11.36 27.26 7.52
C GLY A 221 10.44 26.11 7.91
N VAL A 222 10.49 24.99 7.16
CA VAL A 222 9.75 23.77 7.49
C VAL A 222 10.25 23.15 8.80
N ASN A 223 11.54 23.18 9.09
CA ASN A 223 12.08 22.71 10.38
C ASN A 223 11.54 23.52 11.57
N PHE A 224 11.38 24.83 11.43
CA PHE A 224 10.69 25.65 12.44
C PHE A 224 9.19 25.35 12.52
N LEU A 225 8.53 25.05 11.39
CA LEU A 225 7.12 24.66 11.39
C LEU A 225 6.85 23.43 12.23
N ARG A 226 7.80 22.47 12.32
CA ARG A 226 7.63 21.24 13.12
C ARG A 226 7.32 21.49 14.58
N GLU A 227 7.77 22.60 15.17
CA GLU A 227 7.42 23.00 16.54
C GLU A 227 5.94 23.41 16.68
N HIS A 228 5.28 23.76 15.57
CA HIS A 228 3.95 24.38 15.54
C HIS A 228 2.94 23.55 14.74
N MET A 229 3.13 22.24 14.63
CA MET A 229 2.19 21.28 14.04
C MET A 229 1.76 20.26 15.09
N LEU A 230 0.69 19.49 14.81
CA LEU A 230 0.25 18.41 15.69
C LEU A 230 1.33 17.32 15.81
N SER A 231 1.44 16.72 16.98
CA SER A 231 2.45 15.68 17.28
C SER A 231 2.37 14.47 16.34
N ASP A 232 1.19 14.16 15.83
CA ASP A 232 0.94 13.03 14.94
C ASP A 232 1.20 13.37 13.46
N CYS A 233 1.45 14.65 13.13
CA CYS A 233 1.86 15.06 11.79
C CYS A 233 3.32 14.76 11.50
N ARG A 234 3.65 14.58 10.22
CA ARG A 234 5.03 14.40 9.73
C ARG A 234 5.26 15.21 8.46
N ILE A 235 6.47 15.72 8.31
CA ILE A 235 6.94 16.33 7.05
C ILE A 235 8.30 15.73 6.73
N HIS A 236 8.42 15.17 5.52
CA HIS A 236 9.66 14.61 5.01
C HIS A 236 10.03 15.30 3.72
N TYR A 237 11.31 15.35 3.38
CA TYR A 237 11.75 15.81 2.06
C TYR A 237 13.04 15.12 1.63
N ALA A 238 13.25 15.09 0.32
CA ALA A 238 14.50 14.72 -0.32
C ALA A 238 14.87 15.81 -1.33
N ILE A 239 16.14 16.19 -1.39
CA ILE A 239 16.65 17.08 -2.44
C ILE A 239 16.92 16.21 -3.68
N LEU A 240 16.26 16.52 -4.80
CA LEU A 240 16.39 15.82 -6.06
C LEU A 240 17.47 16.45 -6.95
N ASP A 241 17.48 17.79 -6.98
CA ASP A 241 18.49 18.56 -7.71
C ASP A 241 18.93 19.79 -6.89
N GLY A 242 20.22 19.94 -6.67
CA GLY A 242 20.83 21.10 -5.98
C GLY A 242 21.39 22.14 -6.94
N GLY A 243 21.07 22.08 -8.24
CA GLY A 243 21.51 23.07 -9.23
C GLY A 243 22.88 22.82 -9.84
N GLY A 244 23.39 21.58 -9.78
CA GLY A 244 24.63 21.16 -10.44
C GLY A 244 25.83 21.02 -9.49
N ARG A 245 27.01 20.75 -10.08
CA ARG A 245 28.22 20.37 -9.34
C ARG A 245 29.26 21.48 -9.19
N SER A 246 29.03 22.64 -9.80
CA SER A 246 30.02 23.73 -9.89
C SER A 246 29.72 24.82 -8.85
N ALA A 247 30.45 24.82 -7.75
CA ALA A 247 30.27 25.77 -6.65
C ALA A 247 30.54 27.24 -7.05
N ASN A 248 31.18 27.51 -8.19
CA ASN A 248 31.41 28.84 -8.72
C ASN A 248 30.31 29.33 -9.68
N VAL A 249 29.18 28.62 -9.75
CA VAL A 249 27.97 29.03 -10.47
C VAL A 249 26.85 29.23 -9.46
N VAL A 250 26.20 30.40 -9.48
CA VAL A 250 24.95 30.59 -8.73
C VAL A 250 23.87 29.69 -9.35
N GLN A 251 23.24 28.85 -8.54
CA GLN A 251 22.36 27.79 -9.00
C GLN A 251 21.04 28.36 -9.54
N PRO A 252 20.75 28.20 -10.86
CA PRO A 252 19.52 28.73 -11.44
C PRO A 252 18.30 27.83 -11.25
N TYR A 253 18.49 26.61 -10.73
CA TYR A 253 17.43 25.64 -10.50
C TYR A 253 17.74 24.81 -9.26
N ALA A 254 16.68 24.45 -8.50
CA ALA A 254 16.77 23.46 -7.44
C ALA A 254 15.40 22.79 -7.27
N GLU A 255 15.41 21.48 -6.95
CA GLU A 255 14.20 20.69 -6.79
C GLU A 255 14.27 19.82 -5.55
N ALA A 256 13.16 19.76 -4.82
CA ALA A 256 12.96 18.81 -3.74
C ALA A 256 11.59 18.13 -3.84
N TYR A 257 11.52 16.92 -3.28
CA TYR A 257 10.29 16.16 -3.12
C TYR A 257 9.86 16.19 -1.66
N TYR A 258 8.64 16.67 -1.41
CA TYR A 258 8.07 16.82 -0.08
C TYR A 258 6.90 15.87 0.13
N VAL A 259 6.83 15.28 1.33
CA VAL A 259 5.68 14.49 1.80
C VAL A 259 5.18 15.07 3.11
N VAL A 260 3.91 15.44 3.15
CA VAL A 260 3.20 15.94 4.33
C VAL A 260 2.19 14.90 4.78
N ARG A 261 2.23 14.50 6.05
CA ARG A 261 1.32 13.51 6.64
C ARG A 261 0.57 14.10 7.83
N ALA A 262 -0.71 13.75 7.97
CA ALA A 262 -1.54 14.15 9.10
C ALA A 262 -2.62 13.09 9.40
N PRO A 263 -3.27 13.13 10.58
CA PRO A 263 -4.29 12.16 10.96
C PRO A 263 -5.48 12.03 9.99
N ASN A 264 -5.79 13.09 9.24
CA ASN A 264 -6.86 13.09 8.23
C ASN A 264 -6.57 14.11 7.11
N VAL A 265 -7.34 14.03 6.02
CA VAL A 265 -7.16 14.87 4.81
C VAL A 265 -7.28 16.35 5.13
N ARG A 266 -8.22 16.75 5.98
CA ARG A 266 -8.42 18.17 6.34
C ARG A 266 -7.18 18.76 7.03
N GLU A 267 -6.63 18.05 8.00
CA GLU A 267 -5.42 18.46 8.71
C GLU A 267 -4.18 18.42 7.81
N MET A 268 -4.10 17.41 6.95
CA MET A 268 -3.04 17.27 5.96
C MET A 268 -3.03 18.47 5.00
N ARG A 269 -4.19 18.86 4.43
CA ARG A 269 -4.30 20.04 3.57
C ARG A 269 -3.94 21.34 4.29
N ALA A 270 -4.42 21.48 5.52
CA ALA A 270 -4.08 22.68 6.33
C ALA A 270 -2.56 22.78 6.60
N LEU A 271 -1.90 21.64 6.84
CA LEU A 271 -0.45 21.60 7.03
C LEU A 271 0.30 21.84 5.71
N PHE A 272 -0.14 21.24 4.61
CA PHE A 272 0.43 21.42 3.28
C PHE A 272 0.38 22.90 2.84
N GLU A 273 -0.74 23.58 3.10
CA GLU A 273 -0.88 25.02 2.83
C GLU A 273 0.14 25.87 3.61
N ARG A 274 0.52 25.45 4.81
CA ARG A 274 1.59 26.14 5.58
C ARG A 274 2.96 25.88 4.95
N VAL A 275 3.22 24.66 4.45
CA VAL A 275 4.46 24.34 3.71
C VAL A 275 4.54 25.16 2.42
N ARG A 276 3.42 25.29 1.67
CA ARG A 276 3.33 26.11 0.47
C ARG A 276 3.70 27.59 0.75
N LYS A 277 3.17 28.17 1.82
CA LYS A 277 3.51 29.56 2.23
C LYS A 277 4.98 29.73 2.59
N ILE A 278 5.60 28.71 3.18
CA ILE A 278 7.05 28.74 3.46
C ILE A 278 7.85 28.75 2.16
N ALA A 279 7.47 27.93 1.18
CA ALA A 279 8.11 27.92 -0.14
C ALA A 279 7.98 29.26 -0.86
N GLU A 280 6.79 29.86 -0.85
CA GLU A 280 6.55 31.22 -1.40
C GLU A 280 7.37 32.28 -0.69
N GLY A 281 7.47 32.23 0.64
CA GLY A 281 8.30 33.11 1.42
C GLY A 281 9.78 32.97 1.10
N ALA A 282 10.28 31.74 0.92
CA ALA A 282 11.66 31.50 0.52
C ALA A 282 11.95 32.05 -0.88
N ALA A 283 11.04 31.86 -1.84
CA ALA A 283 11.15 32.42 -3.18
C ALA A 283 11.19 33.95 -3.15
N LEU A 284 10.34 34.59 -2.32
CA LEU A 284 10.32 36.04 -2.14
C LEU A 284 11.63 36.57 -1.55
N MET A 285 12.19 35.91 -0.54
CA MET A 285 13.45 36.31 0.10
C MET A 285 14.65 36.27 -0.84
N THR A 286 14.65 35.33 -1.80
CA THR A 286 15.76 35.10 -2.72
C THR A 286 15.53 35.70 -4.11
N GLU A 287 14.39 36.35 -4.33
CA GLU A 287 13.97 36.89 -5.64
C GLU A 287 13.96 35.81 -6.74
N THR A 288 13.58 34.58 -6.36
CA THR A 288 13.37 33.43 -7.26
C THR A 288 11.88 33.21 -7.50
N THR A 289 11.54 32.23 -8.33
CA THR A 289 10.16 31.71 -8.48
C THR A 289 10.06 30.32 -7.93
N VAL A 290 8.87 29.92 -7.46
CA VAL A 290 8.56 28.57 -6.99
C VAL A 290 7.37 28.00 -7.73
N GLU A 291 7.49 26.75 -8.14
CA GLU A 291 6.41 25.90 -8.65
C GLU A 291 6.23 24.70 -7.71
N ILE A 292 4.99 24.38 -7.41
CA ILE A 292 4.63 23.22 -6.56
C ILE A 292 3.67 22.34 -7.37
N GLU A 293 4.11 21.14 -7.70
CA GLU A 293 3.33 20.13 -8.42
C GLU A 293 2.97 19.00 -7.45
N VAL A 294 1.68 18.80 -7.18
CA VAL A 294 1.20 17.66 -6.38
C VAL A 294 1.27 16.42 -7.26
N ASP A 295 1.96 15.39 -6.77
CA ASP A 295 2.21 14.13 -7.48
C ASP A 295 1.22 13.02 -7.07
N GLY A 296 0.72 13.09 -5.84
CA GLY A 296 -0.24 12.12 -5.31
C GLY A 296 -0.56 12.37 -3.85
N GLY A 297 -1.46 11.57 -3.33
CA GLY A 297 -1.85 11.61 -1.93
C GLY A 297 -2.89 10.55 -1.63
N SER A 298 -3.04 10.19 -0.37
CA SER A 298 -4.11 9.28 0.07
C SER A 298 -4.77 9.75 1.36
N SER A 299 -6.00 9.29 1.55
CA SER A 299 -6.76 9.47 2.79
C SER A 299 -6.23 8.53 3.88
N ASN A 300 -6.48 8.89 5.13
CA ASN A 300 -6.32 7.96 6.24
C ASN A 300 -7.31 6.78 6.12
N LEU A 301 -6.92 5.62 6.63
CA LEU A 301 -7.78 4.43 6.64
C LEU A 301 -8.98 4.65 7.58
N LEU A 302 -10.19 4.40 7.08
CA LEU A 302 -11.44 4.38 7.83
C LEU A 302 -11.79 2.93 8.15
N GLY A 303 -11.70 2.52 9.42
CA GLY A 303 -12.02 1.15 9.80
C GLY A 303 -13.52 0.88 9.83
N ASN A 304 -13.89 -0.42 9.78
CA ASN A 304 -15.24 -0.92 9.96
C ASN A 304 -15.24 -2.08 10.96
N THR A 305 -15.73 -1.83 12.17
CA THR A 305 -15.66 -2.79 13.30
C THR A 305 -16.48 -4.04 13.05
N VAL A 306 -17.60 -3.91 12.34
CA VAL A 306 -18.44 -5.06 11.95
C VAL A 306 -17.68 -6.01 11.05
N LEU A 307 -17.02 -5.49 10.01
CA LEU A 307 -16.22 -6.29 9.10
C LEU A 307 -14.97 -6.87 9.77
N GLU A 308 -14.30 -6.08 10.61
CA GLU A 308 -13.12 -6.51 11.34
C GLU A 308 -13.42 -7.68 12.27
N THR A 309 -14.56 -7.63 12.98
CA THR A 309 -15.01 -8.72 13.86
C THR A 309 -15.30 -9.99 13.05
N SER A 310 -16.03 -9.88 11.94
CA SER A 310 -16.30 -11.01 11.05
C SER A 310 -15.03 -11.63 10.47
N MET A 311 -14.06 -10.80 10.07
CA MET A 311 -12.77 -11.30 9.57
C MET A 311 -11.92 -11.95 10.67
N GLN A 312 -11.96 -11.42 11.90
CA GLN A 312 -11.30 -12.06 13.04
C GLN A 312 -11.87 -13.45 13.34
N ASP A 313 -13.20 -13.59 13.27
CA ASP A 313 -13.86 -14.88 13.46
C ASP A 313 -13.40 -15.87 12.38
N THR A 314 -13.27 -15.43 11.13
CA THR A 314 -12.74 -16.24 10.03
C THR A 314 -11.27 -16.63 10.26
N LEU A 315 -10.43 -15.70 10.73
CA LEU A 315 -9.03 -15.98 11.10
C LEU A 315 -8.94 -17.01 12.23
N LEU A 316 -9.77 -16.89 13.25
CA LEU A 316 -9.80 -17.83 14.38
C LEU A 316 -10.29 -19.22 13.96
N GLU A 317 -11.26 -19.30 13.03
CA GLU A 317 -11.72 -20.58 12.47
C GLU A 317 -10.62 -21.30 11.67
N LEU A 318 -9.83 -20.55 10.89
CA LEU A 318 -8.71 -21.08 10.09
C LEU A 318 -7.47 -21.38 10.92
N GLY A 319 -7.28 -20.69 12.05
CA GLY A 319 -6.10 -20.78 12.90
C GLY A 319 -4.88 -20.05 12.31
N PRO A 320 -3.67 -20.32 12.83
CA PRO A 320 -2.44 -19.71 12.35
C PRO A 320 -1.99 -20.24 10.99
N VAL A 321 -1.03 -19.53 10.37
CA VAL A 321 -0.35 -20.01 9.15
C VAL A 321 0.34 -21.35 9.44
N PRO A 322 0.17 -22.39 8.59
CA PRO A 322 0.67 -23.74 8.87
C PRO A 322 2.15 -23.90 8.53
N PHE A 323 3.02 -23.24 9.28
CA PHE A 323 4.46 -23.36 9.13
C PHE A 323 4.95 -24.72 9.60
N ASP A 324 5.97 -25.24 8.92
CA ASP A 324 6.64 -26.48 9.30
C ASP A 324 8.06 -26.20 9.89
N GLU A 325 8.75 -27.27 10.34
CA GLU A 325 10.08 -27.15 10.95
C GLU A 325 11.12 -26.54 9.98
N GLN A 326 10.99 -26.78 8.67
CA GLN A 326 11.90 -26.23 7.67
C GLN A 326 11.68 -24.73 7.50
N ASP A 327 10.45 -24.25 7.52
CA ASP A 327 10.13 -22.82 7.51
C ASP A 327 10.74 -22.12 8.72
N LEU A 328 10.56 -22.70 9.92
CA LEU A 328 11.13 -22.17 11.16
C LEU A 328 12.65 -22.15 11.15
N ALA A 329 13.28 -23.20 10.61
CA ALA A 329 14.73 -23.28 10.50
C ALA A 329 15.30 -22.21 9.55
N THR A 330 14.62 -21.99 8.43
CA THR A 330 14.98 -20.96 7.44
C THR A 330 14.79 -19.57 8.03
N ALA A 331 13.65 -19.32 8.66
CA ALA A 331 13.32 -18.03 9.26
C ALA A 331 14.31 -17.58 10.34
N ARG A 332 14.88 -18.52 11.11
CA ARG A 332 15.92 -18.19 12.10
C ARG A 332 17.14 -17.50 11.51
N GLN A 333 17.44 -17.71 10.24
CA GLN A 333 18.58 -17.10 9.56
C GLN A 333 18.35 -15.60 9.26
N PHE A 334 17.08 -15.15 9.26
CA PHE A 334 16.69 -13.79 8.98
C PHE A 334 16.30 -12.99 10.23
N LEU A 335 16.35 -13.61 11.42
CA LEU A 335 16.07 -12.88 12.66
C LEU A 335 17.06 -11.71 12.81
N THR A 336 16.52 -10.56 13.15
CA THR A 336 17.29 -9.34 13.39
C THR A 336 17.38 -9.07 14.89
N ASP A 337 18.34 -8.24 15.30
CA ASP A 337 18.46 -7.77 16.70
C ASP A 337 17.36 -6.77 17.08
N LYS A 338 16.32 -6.64 16.26
CA LYS A 338 15.21 -5.72 16.53
C LYS A 338 14.25 -6.35 17.53
N PRO A 339 13.97 -5.64 18.65
CA PRO A 339 13.12 -6.17 19.70
C PRO A 339 11.61 -6.07 19.41
N LEU A 340 11.21 -5.52 18.26
CA LEU A 340 9.81 -5.25 17.89
C LEU A 340 9.48 -5.84 16.52
N ASP A 341 8.27 -6.41 16.41
CA ASP A 341 7.68 -6.78 15.13
C ASP A 341 7.21 -5.53 14.33
N MET A 342 6.67 -5.72 13.14
CA MET A 342 6.16 -4.64 12.28
C MET A 342 5.05 -3.81 12.94
N PHE A 343 4.34 -4.37 13.92
CA PHE A 343 3.24 -3.73 14.63
C PHE A 343 3.65 -3.16 16.00
N GLY A 344 4.95 -3.17 16.30
CA GLY A 344 5.50 -2.64 17.54
C GLY A 344 5.32 -3.56 18.75
N THR A 345 4.97 -4.84 18.54
CA THR A 345 4.89 -5.84 19.60
C THR A 345 6.31 -6.31 19.93
N ARG A 346 6.61 -6.43 21.20
CA ARG A 346 7.92 -6.90 21.64
C ARG A 346 8.14 -8.37 21.29
N ILE A 347 9.28 -8.67 20.71
CA ILE A 347 9.75 -10.02 20.44
C ILE A 347 10.62 -10.44 21.64
N GLU A 348 10.26 -11.53 22.31
CA GLU A 348 10.97 -12.03 23.47
C GLU A 348 11.93 -13.15 23.09
N GLU A 349 12.96 -13.36 23.92
CA GLU A 349 13.89 -14.47 23.74
C GLU A 349 13.15 -15.81 23.87
N GLY A 350 13.25 -16.65 22.84
CA GLY A 350 12.55 -17.94 22.77
C GLY A 350 11.26 -17.93 21.98
N ASP A 351 10.79 -16.77 21.51
CA ASP A 351 9.67 -16.70 20.59
C ASP A 351 9.96 -17.47 19.29
N SER A 352 8.88 -17.97 18.65
CA SER A 352 8.97 -18.57 17.33
C SER A 352 9.52 -17.56 16.31
N PRO A 353 10.43 -17.96 15.40
CA PRO A 353 10.98 -17.06 14.38
C PRO A 353 9.94 -16.60 13.35
N LEU A 354 8.84 -17.33 13.19
CA LEU A 354 7.64 -16.94 12.47
C LEU A 354 6.48 -16.84 13.46
N HIS A 355 5.58 -15.91 13.25
CA HIS A 355 4.41 -15.78 14.12
C HIS A 355 3.45 -16.96 13.90
N ASP A 356 3.30 -17.78 14.94
CA ASP A 356 2.57 -19.06 14.93
C ASP A 356 1.21 -18.99 15.65
N GLY A 357 0.65 -17.78 15.79
CA GLY A 357 -0.64 -17.51 16.40
C GLY A 357 -1.53 -16.61 15.54
N VAL A 358 -2.64 -16.18 16.14
CA VAL A 358 -3.53 -15.12 15.64
C VAL A 358 -3.61 -14.06 16.73
N ILE A 359 -3.19 -12.84 16.44
CA ILE A 359 -3.35 -11.71 17.35
C ILE A 359 -4.81 -11.26 17.28
N THR A 360 -5.49 -11.30 18.41
CA THR A 360 -6.88 -10.86 18.53
C THR A 360 -6.97 -9.44 19.04
N PHE A 361 -8.09 -8.79 18.76
CA PHE A 361 -8.39 -7.47 19.29
C PHE A 361 -9.69 -7.46 20.11
N ASP A 362 -9.82 -6.49 20.98
CA ASP A 362 -11.08 -6.10 21.60
C ASP A 362 -11.76 -5.04 20.72
N ALA A 363 -12.99 -5.31 20.26
CA ALA A 363 -13.77 -4.38 19.43
C ALA A 363 -14.03 -3.02 20.11
N GLY A 364 -14.10 -3.00 21.45
CA GLY A 364 -14.25 -1.79 22.25
C GLY A 364 -12.96 -1.01 22.52
N ALA A 365 -11.80 -1.59 22.22
CA ALA A 365 -10.53 -0.92 22.44
C ALA A 365 -10.31 0.23 21.43
N PRO A 366 -9.66 1.33 21.83
CA PRO A 366 -9.32 2.41 20.92
C PRO A 366 -8.37 1.92 19.81
N ARG A 367 -8.54 2.46 18.61
CA ARG A 367 -7.63 2.19 17.48
C ARG A 367 -6.32 2.93 17.69
N ARG A 368 -5.23 2.27 17.41
CA ARG A 368 -3.90 2.92 17.37
C ARG A 368 -3.77 3.72 16.07
N VAL A 369 -2.85 4.66 16.06
CA VAL A 369 -2.45 5.38 14.86
C VAL A 369 -1.08 4.83 14.41
N LEU A 370 -1.05 4.19 13.24
CA LEU A 370 0.19 3.89 12.55
C LEU A 370 0.64 5.13 11.79
N THR A 371 1.92 5.44 11.86
CA THR A 371 2.48 6.60 11.15
C THR A 371 2.73 6.34 9.66
N GLY A 372 2.49 5.13 9.19
CA GLY A 372 2.42 4.76 7.78
C GLY A 372 1.14 5.26 7.11
N SER A 373 1.09 5.14 5.80
CA SER A 373 -0.08 5.45 4.97
C SER A 373 -0.27 4.34 3.95
N THR A 374 -1.49 4.18 3.47
CA THR A 374 -1.85 3.31 2.35
C THR A 374 -3.01 3.93 1.59
N ASP A 375 -3.04 3.78 0.29
CA ASP A 375 -4.13 4.28 -0.56
C ASP A 375 -5.40 3.40 -0.50
N VAL A 376 -5.36 2.27 0.22
CA VAL A 376 -6.58 1.57 0.71
C VAL A 376 -7.44 2.52 1.56
N GLY A 377 -6.82 3.56 2.14
CA GLY A 377 -7.50 4.64 2.82
C GLY A 377 -8.63 5.21 1.96
N ASP A 378 -8.37 5.62 0.73
CA ASP A 378 -9.38 6.23 -0.14
C ASP A 378 -10.54 5.28 -0.44
N VAL A 379 -10.25 4.00 -0.70
CA VAL A 379 -11.29 2.97 -0.86
C VAL A 379 -12.16 2.87 0.39
N SER A 380 -11.56 2.94 1.57
CA SER A 380 -12.28 2.83 2.86
C SER A 380 -13.24 3.99 3.14
N TRP A 381 -13.08 5.13 2.45
CA TRP A 381 -13.99 6.27 2.57
C TRP A 381 -15.17 6.22 1.58
N VAL A 382 -15.14 5.32 0.60
CA VAL A 382 -16.23 5.16 -0.39
C VAL A 382 -16.93 3.81 -0.29
N THR A 383 -16.29 2.81 0.33
CA THR A 383 -16.91 1.49 0.63
C THR A 383 -16.52 0.99 2.02
N PRO A 384 -17.41 0.25 2.73
CA PRO A 384 -17.01 -0.48 3.93
C PRO A 384 -15.81 -1.39 3.62
N THR A 385 -14.68 -1.21 4.31
CA THR A 385 -13.42 -1.89 3.96
C THR A 385 -12.82 -2.59 5.17
N VAL A 386 -12.23 -3.77 4.95
CA VAL A 386 -11.49 -4.53 5.95
C VAL A 386 -10.21 -5.10 5.38
N GLN A 387 -9.18 -5.19 6.23
CA GLN A 387 -7.86 -5.67 5.86
C GLN A 387 -7.30 -6.60 6.93
N CYS A 388 -6.63 -7.69 6.52
CA CYS A 388 -5.82 -8.51 7.42
C CYS A 388 -4.34 -8.47 7.05
N THR A 389 -3.52 -8.90 7.99
CA THR A 389 -2.13 -9.24 7.75
C THR A 389 -1.93 -10.71 8.08
N THR A 390 -1.10 -11.38 7.30
CA THR A 390 -0.65 -12.75 7.61
C THR A 390 0.88 -12.79 7.66
N ALA A 391 1.41 -13.62 8.55
CA ALA A 391 2.83 -13.84 8.64
C ALA A 391 3.36 -14.49 7.36
N CYS A 392 4.30 -13.82 6.71
CA CYS A 392 4.97 -14.25 5.47
C CYS A 392 6.49 -14.28 5.65
N VAL A 393 7.01 -13.55 6.62
CA VAL A 393 8.44 -13.36 6.87
C VAL A 393 8.77 -13.50 8.35
N SER A 394 10.06 -13.64 8.65
CA SER A 394 10.57 -13.72 10.01
C SER A 394 10.16 -12.51 10.85
N ARG A 395 9.84 -12.74 12.12
CA ARG A 395 9.52 -11.67 13.07
C ARG A 395 10.65 -10.65 13.17
N GLY A 396 10.26 -9.38 13.15
CA GLY A 396 11.19 -8.24 13.17
C GLY A 396 11.87 -7.96 11.82
N THR A 397 11.46 -8.60 10.73
CA THR A 397 11.91 -8.23 9.38
C THR A 397 11.42 -6.81 9.07
N PRO A 398 12.31 -5.86 8.75
CA PRO A 398 11.86 -4.50 8.40
C PRO A 398 11.09 -4.49 7.09
N ALA A 399 10.00 -3.73 7.02
CA ALA A 399 9.40 -3.35 5.75
C ALA A 399 10.39 -2.51 4.92
N HIS A 400 10.20 -2.49 3.60
CA HIS A 400 11.04 -1.76 2.64
C HIS A 400 12.54 -2.10 2.76
N SER A 401 12.84 -3.38 2.95
CA SER A 401 14.21 -3.86 3.15
C SER A 401 14.57 -5.03 2.23
N TRP A 402 15.87 -5.20 2.00
CA TRP A 402 16.38 -6.36 1.29
C TRP A 402 16.07 -7.68 2.01
N GLN A 403 15.94 -7.65 3.35
CA GLN A 403 15.58 -8.82 4.14
C GLN A 403 14.17 -9.33 3.79
N LEU A 404 13.23 -8.41 3.53
CA LEU A 404 11.89 -8.77 3.08
C LEU A 404 11.94 -9.36 1.68
N VAL A 405 12.69 -8.73 0.77
CA VAL A 405 12.87 -9.26 -0.61
C VAL A 405 13.46 -10.66 -0.59
N ALA A 406 14.50 -10.90 0.22
CA ALA A 406 15.14 -12.21 0.35
C ALA A 406 14.16 -13.33 0.75
N GLN A 407 13.12 -12.99 1.51
CA GLN A 407 12.14 -13.95 2.02
C GLN A 407 10.90 -14.11 1.13
N GLY A 408 10.67 -13.20 0.16
CA GLY A 408 9.42 -13.11 -0.61
C GLY A 408 9.06 -14.35 -1.45
N LYS A 409 10.05 -15.18 -1.83
CA LYS A 409 9.84 -16.45 -2.57
C LYS A 409 10.02 -17.70 -1.71
N LEU A 410 10.21 -17.54 -0.40
CA LEU A 410 10.36 -18.70 0.47
C LEU A 410 9.02 -19.42 0.70
N PRO A 411 9.02 -20.73 1.00
CA PRO A 411 7.80 -21.47 1.29
C PRO A 411 6.95 -20.84 2.40
N ALA A 412 7.56 -20.23 3.40
CA ALA A 412 6.85 -19.49 4.45
C ALA A 412 6.02 -18.32 3.89
N ALA A 413 6.57 -17.54 2.96
CA ALA A 413 5.87 -16.44 2.32
C ALA A 413 4.67 -16.93 1.49
N HIS A 414 4.85 -18.01 0.72
CA HIS A 414 3.76 -18.66 -0.02
C HIS A 414 2.66 -19.20 0.90
N LYS A 415 3.01 -19.82 2.04
CA LYS A 415 2.03 -20.27 3.03
C LYS A 415 1.24 -19.11 3.63
N GLY A 416 1.90 -18.00 3.95
CA GLY A 416 1.26 -16.78 4.40
C GLY A 416 0.29 -16.21 3.36
N MET A 417 0.70 -16.11 2.10
CA MET A 417 -0.13 -15.67 0.97
C MET A 417 -1.38 -16.55 0.78
N VAL A 418 -1.20 -17.87 0.79
CA VAL A 418 -2.31 -18.83 0.64
C VAL A 418 -3.26 -18.74 1.83
N HIS A 419 -2.73 -18.52 3.03
CA HIS A 419 -3.55 -18.34 4.23
C HIS A 419 -4.37 -17.05 4.16
N ALA A 420 -3.77 -15.94 3.73
CA ALA A 420 -4.48 -14.69 3.48
C ALA A 420 -5.62 -14.86 2.46
N ALA A 421 -5.39 -15.61 1.38
CA ALA A 421 -6.43 -15.91 0.40
C ALA A 421 -7.61 -16.68 1.03
N LYS A 422 -7.34 -17.61 1.96
CA LYS A 422 -8.39 -18.33 2.71
C LYS A 422 -9.22 -17.39 3.59
N VAL A 423 -8.55 -16.47 4.29
CA VAL A 423 -9.20 -15.46 5.13
C VAL A 423 -10.08 -14.53 4.30
N MET A 424 -9.54 -13.99 3.22
CA MET A 424 -10.29 -13.08 2.33
C MET A 424 -11.48 -13.79 1.68
N ALA A 425 -11.30 -15.00 1.18
CA ALA A 425 -12.39 -15.75 0.55
C ALA A 425 -13.50 -16.10 1.56
N GLY A 426 -13.14 -16.51 2.79
CA GLY A 426 -14.11 -16.76 3.86
C GLY A 426 -14.89 -15.49 4.22
N SER A 427 -14.19 -14.37 4.40
CA SER A 427 -14.81 -13.07 4.69
C SER A 427 -15.71 -12.59 3.54
N ALA A 428 -15.29 -12.77 2.30
CA ALA A 428 -16.11 -12.44 1.13
C ALA A 428 -17.40 -13.27 1.09
N MET A 429 -17.31 -14.56 1.36
CA MET A 429 -18.49 -15.42 1.39
C MET A 429 -19.44 -15.10 2.54
N ASN A 430 -18.94 -14.68 3.72
CA ASN A 430 -19.78 -14.19 4.79
C ASN A 430 -20.61 -12.99 4.32
N LEU A 431 -19.99 -12.02 3.62
CA LEU A 431 -20.69 -10.86 3.07
C LEU A 431 -21.67 -11.20 1.94
N LEU A 432 -21.33 -12.18 1.09
CA LEU A 432 -22.18 -12.63 -0.02
C LEU A 432 -23.40 -13.42 0.45
N THR A 433 -23.34 -14.05 1.63
CA THR A 433 -24.39 -14.97 2.12
C THR A 433 -25.14 -14.47 3.36
N ASP A 434 -24.59 -13.50 4.10
CA ASP A 434 -25.23 -12.88 5.26
C ASP A 434 -25.61 -11.42 4.99
N ALA A 435 -26.82 -11.20 4.51
CA ALA A 435 -27.37 -9.86 4.26
C ALA A 435 -27.42 -8.98 5.53
N THR A 436 -27.50 -9.57 6.72
CA THR A 436 -27.50 -8.82 7.98
C THR A 436 -26.13 -8.27 8.28
N LEU A 437 -25.09 -9.07 8.10
CA LEU A 437 -23.70 -8.64 8.25
C LEU A 437 -23.38 -7.47 7.32
N LEU A 438 -23.70 -7.60 6.03
CA LEU A 438 -23.47 -6.54 5.05
C LEU A 438 -24.26 -5.27 5.39
N LYS A 439 -25.50 -5.40 5.81
CA LYS A 439 -26.32 -4.26 6.23
C LYS A 439 -25.70 -3.51 7.42
N LEU A 440 -25.28 -4.23 8.47
CA LEU A 440 -24.63 -3.63 9.64
C LEU A 440 -23.33 -2.93 9.28
N ALA A 441 -22.52 -3.53 8.40
CA ALA A 441 -21.27 -2.92 7.91
C ALA A 441 -21.54 -1.61 7.16
N LYS A 442 -22.59 -1.56 6.32
CA LYS A 442 -23.00 -0.35 5.61
C LYS A 442 -23.57 0.72 6.57
N GLU A 443 -24.32 0.33 7.58
CA GLU A 443 -24.85 1.24 8.60
C GLU A 443 -23.71 1.91 9.37
N GLU A 444 -22.72 1.15 9.85
CA GLU A 444 -21.53 1.71 10.50
C GLU A 444 -20.73 2.62 9.58
N PHE A 445 -20.56 2.25 8.32
CA PHE A 445 -19.88 3.07 7.31
C PHE A 445 -20.61 4.42 7.11
N LEU A 446 -21.93 4.40 6.94
CA LEU A 446 -22.71 5.61 6.77
C LEU A 446 -22.69 6.50 8.02
N GLU A 447 -22.74 5.92 9.21
CA GLU A 447 -22.59 6.68 10.46
C GLU A 447 -21.27 7.43 10.52
N ARG A 448 -20.17 6.79 10.13
CA ARG A 448 -18.82 7.39 10.14
C ARG A 448 -18.60 8.43 9.05
N THR A 449 -19.23 8.27 7.88
CA THR A 449 -19.03 9.16 6.72
C THR A 449 -20.06 10.28 6.62
N THR A 450 -21.17 10.23 7.35
CA THR A 450 -22.23 11.27 7.29
C THR A 450 -21.73 12.61 7.82
N GLU A 451 -20.95 12.62 8.90
CA GLU A 451 -20.41 13.86 9.47
C GLU A 451 -19.19 14.39 8.71
N GLN A 452 -18.44 13.48 8.11
CA GLN A 452 -17.25 13.80 7.32
C GLN A 452 -17.29 12.98 6.03
N PRO A 453 -17.92 13.48 4.96
CA PRO A 453 -17.93 12.79 3.68
C PRO A 453 -16.52 12.71 3.09
N TYR A 454 -16.31 11.74 2.19
CA TYR A 454 -15.04 11.61 1.48
C TYR A 454 -14.63 12.94 0.83
N ASP A 455 -13.40 13.35 1.08
CA ASP A 455 -12.75 14.51 0.50
C ASP A 455 -11.45 14.05 -0.14
N SER A 456 -11.43 13.94 -1.46
CA SER A 456 -10.27 13.41 -2.20
C SER A 456 -8.99 14.18 -1.82
N PRO A 457 -7.89 13.52 -1.45
CA PRO A 457 -6.61 14.21 -1.18
C PRO A 457 -6.01 14.84 -2.44
N LEU A 458 -6.45 14.41 -3.63
CA LEU A 458 -5.98 14.99 -4.90
C LEU A 458 -6.49 16.42 -5.06
N VAL A 459 -5.65 17.27 -5.65
CA VAL A 459 -6.03 18.63 -6.05
C VAL A 459 -6.84 18.55 -7.35
N ASP A 460 -7.82 19.43 -7.52
CA ASP A 460 -8.63 19.49 -8.76
C ASP A 460 -7.75 19.53 -10.01
N GLY A 461 -8.03 18.67 -10.95
CA GLY A 461 -7.29 18.56 -12.21
C GLY A 461 -6.03 17.70 -12.19
N VAL A 462 -5.65 17.14 -11.03
CA VAL A 462 -4.58 16.12 -10.98
C VAL A 462 -5.11 14.84 -11.58
N ILE A 463 -4.48 14.41 -12.66
CA ILE A 463 -4.67 13.11 -13.32
C ILE A 463 -3.53 12.18 -12.91
N ALA A 464 -3.70 10.87 -13.11
CA ALA A 464 -2.62 9.92 -12.86
C ALA A 464 -1.35 10.39 -13.59
N PRO A 465 -0.20 10.52 -12.90
CA PRO A 465 1.00 11.05 -13.51
C PRO A 465 1.42 10.22 -14.72
N PRO A 466 1.96 10.83 -15.77
CA PRO A 466 2.60 10.07 -16.83
C PRO A 466 3.79 9.29 -16.25
N LEU A 467 4.10 8.17 -16.84
CA LEU A 467 5.35 7.43 -16.59
C LEU A 467 6.53 8.40 -16.73
N ARG A 468 7.35 8.54 -15.68
CA ARG A 468 8.54 9.39 -15.67
C ARG A 468 9.80 8.56 -15.50
#